data_47504caf550070c8745e22edea5f934b
#
_entry.id   47504caf550070c8745e22edea5f934b
#
_cell.length_a   1.000
_cell.length_b   1.000
_cell.length_c   1.000
_cell.angle_alpha   90.00
_cell.angle_beta   90.00
_cell.angle_gamma   90.00
#
_symmetry.space_group_name_H-M   'P 1'
#
loop_
_entity.id
_entity.type
_entity.pdbx_description
1 polymer ?
#
loop_
_entity_poly.entity_id
_entity_poly.type
_entity_poly.pdbx_seq_one_letter_code
_entity_poly.pdbx_strand_id
1 'polypeptide(L)'
;MTAHAHDNSPVVLINVFKCDARRQDELIEHLTALAQVQRALPGFVSGTLHRGLNGRVVANHAVWASATDWKVMTRHPSVVAAMGPILALATFEPHLYEP
;
A
#
# COMPACT_ATOMS: atom_id res chain seq x y z
N MET A 1 28.58 -6.54 -1.17
CA MET A 1 28.13 -5.74 -0.95
C MET A 1 26.89 -5.53 -1.34
N THR A 2 26.27 -6.15 -1.50
CA THR A 2 25.04 -6.14 -2.12
C THR A 2 23.90 -5.83 -1.24
N ALA A 3 23.97 -6.11 0.06
CA ALA A 3 22.90 -5.83 0.99
C ALA A 3 22.55 -4.34 1.05
N HIS A 4 23.54 -3.49 0.87
CA HIS A 4 23.33 -2.05 0.96
C HIS A 4 22.62 -1.46 -0.26
N ALA A 5 22.69 -2.14 -1.39
CA ALA A 5 22.02 -1.67 -2.59
C ALA A 5 20.51 -1.65 -2.42
N HIS A 6 19.96 -2.56 -1.59
CA HIS A 6 18.51 -2.65 -1.40
C HIS A 6 17.93 -1.44 -0.68
N ASP A 7 18.72 -0.75 0.15
CA ASP A 7 18.24 0.42 0.88
C ASP A 7 17.95 1.60 -0.03
N ASN A 8 18.63 1.67 -1.19
CA ASN A 8 18.54 2.77 -2.14
C ASN A 8 17.99 2.34 -3.49
N SER A 9 17.58 1.10 -3.62
CA SER A 9 17.06 0.57 -4.87
C SER A 9 15.53 0.57 -4.84
N PRO A 10 14.88 0.72 -6.00
CA PRO A 10 13.43 0.63 -6.05
C PRO A 10 12.92 -0.70 -5.52
N VAL A 11 11.78 -0.63 -4.90
CA VAL A 11 11.08 -1.81 -4.38
C VAL A 11 9.65 -1.85 -4.88
N VAL A 12 9.11 -3.05 -5.01
CA VAL A 12 7.71 -3.27 -5.35
C VAL A 12 6.97 -3.67 -4.09
N LEU A 13 5.91 -2.94 -3.78
CA LEU A 13 4.99 -3.32 -2.71
C LEU A 13 3.83 -4.10 -3.32
N ILE A 14 3.55 -5.27 -2.77
CA ILE A 14 2.32 -6.00 -3.06
C ILE A 14 1.62 -6.22 -1.73
N ASN A 15 0.41 -5.71 -1.63
CA ASN A 15 -0.38 -5.79 -0.40
C ASN A 15 -1.79 -6.22 -0.76
N VAL A 16 -2.23 -7.35 -0.23
CA VAL A 16 -3.57 -7.88 -0.48
C VAL A 16 -4.41 -7.64 0.76
N PHE A 17 -5.49 -6.89 0.57
CA PHE A 17 -6.45 -6.59 1.63
C PHE A 17 -7.62 -7.56 1.50
N LYS A 18 -7.97 -8.23 2.59
CA LYS A 18 -9.08 -9.18 2.64
C LYS A 18 -10.21 -8.58 3.45
N CYS A 19 -11.41 -8.61 2.91
CA CYS A 19 -12.58 -8.00 3.55
C CYS A 19 -13.84 -8.84 3.36
N ASP A 20 -14.91 -8.46 4.02
CA ASP A 20 -16.23 -9.01 3.77
C ASP A 20 -16.69 -8.57 2.37
N ALA A 21 -17.35 -9.47 1.65
CA ALA A 21 -17.79 -9.23 0.28
C ALA A 21 -18.70 -8.00 0.16
N ARG A 22 -19.49 -7.71 1.21
CA ARG A 22 -20.39 -6.54 1.20
C ARG A 22 -19.65 -5.23 1.42
N ARG A 23 -18.37 -5.27 1.76
CA ARG A 23 -17.60 -4.09 2.14
C ARG A 23 -16.46 -3.78 1.17
N GLN A 24 -16.37 -4.51 0.05
CA GLN A 24 -15.29 -4.29 -0.90
C GLN A 24 -15.29 -2.88 -1.48
N ASP A 25 -16.47 -2.36 -1.86
CA ASP A 25 -16.56 -1.01 -2.41
C ASP A 25 -16.13 0.05 -1.40
N GLU A 26 -16.57 -0.09 -0.16
CA GLU A 26 -16.18 0.80 0.92
C GLU A 26 -14.67 0.77 1.14
N LEU A 27 -14.09 -0.43 1.14
CA LEU A 27 -12.65 -0.59 1.28
C LEU A 27 -11.90 0.12 0.15
N ILE A 28 -12.37 -0.04 -1.08
CA ILE A 28 -11.74 0.60 -2.24
C ILE A 28 -11.78 2.13 -2.10
N GLU A 29 -12.88 2.70 -1.61
CA GLU A 29 -12.95 4.14 -1.38
C GLU A 29 -11.87 4.61 -0.41
N HIS A 30 -11.70 3.91 0.71
CA HIS A 30 -10.67 4.27 1.69
C HIS A 30 -9.26 4.06 1.17
N LEU A 31 -9.04 2.98 0.40
CA LEU A 31 -7.73 2.73 -0.21
C LEU A 31 -7.40 3.78 -1.27
N THR A 32 -8.40 4.25 -2.01
CA THR A 32 -8.20 5.32 -2.99
C THR A 32 -7.80 6.61 -2.29
N ALA A 33 -8.44 6.94 -1.17
CA ALA A 33 -8.08 8.11 -0.39
C ALA A 33 -6.65 8.00 0.16
N LEU A 34 -6.29 6.82 0.68
CA LEU A 34 -4.92 6.56 1.13
C LEU A 34 -3.91 6.74 0.00
N ALA A 35 -4.23 6.20 -1.18
CA ALA A 35 -3.33 6.30 -2.33
C ALA A 35 -3.05 7.75 -2.70
N GLN A 36 -4.05 8.63 -2.61
CA GLN A 36 -3.84 10.05 -2.90
C GLN A 36 -2.90 10.71 -1.91
N VAL A 37 -2.97 10.34 -0.63
CA VAL A 37 -2.02 10.81 0.38
C VAL A 37 -0.61 10.33 0.04
N GLN A 38 -0.48 9.05 -0.27
CA GLN A 38 0.83 8.43 -0.55
C GLN A 38 1.50 9.04 -1.77
N ARG A 39 0.74 9.39 -2.80
CA ARG A 39 1.29 9.98 -4.03
C ARG A 39 2.00 11.29 -3.81
N ALA A 40 1.67 12.01 -2.77
CA ALA A 40 2.29 13.28 -2.44
C ALA A 40 3.56 13.13 -1.59
N LEU A 41 3.90 11.92 -1.18
CA LEU A 41 5.01 11.70 -0.26
C LEU A 41 6.29 11.33 -0.99
N PRO A 42 7.47 11.66 -0.38
CA PRO A 42 8.76 11.35 -1.00
C PRO A 42 8.91 9.86 -1.29
N GLY A 43 9.49 9.56 -2.45
CA GLY A 43 9.81 8.19 -2.83
C GLY A 43 8.69 7.44 -3.52
N PHE A 44 7.49 7.99 -3.59
CA PHE A 44 6.42 7.34 -4.36
C PHE A 44 6.74 7.39 -5.86
N VAL A 45 6.65 6.26 -6.54
CA VAL A 45 6.88 6.17 -7.98
C VAL A 45 5.57 5.90 -8.72
N SER A 46 4.87 4.84 -8.35
CA SER A 46 3.62 4.47 -9.00
C SER A 46 2.80 3.57 -8.09
N GLY A 47 1.50 3.46 -8.37
CA GLY A 47 0.64 2.57 -7.63
C GLY A 47 -0.67 2.31 -8.35
N THR A 48 -1.19 1.10 -8.20
CA THR A 48 -2.44 0.67 -8.81
C THR A 48 -3.20 -0.21 -7.83
N LEU A 49 -4.48 0.06 -7.69
CA LEU A 49 -5.39 -0.80 -6.93
C LEU A 49 -6.13 -1.73 -7.89
N HIS A 50 -6.22 -3.00 -7.52
CA HIS A 50 -6.92 -4.00 -8.32
C HIS A 50 -8.05 -4.60 -7.49
N ARG A 51 -9.26 -4.53 -8.03
CA ARG A 51 -10.43 -5.16 -7.42
C ARG A 51 -10.35 -6.67 -7.63
N GLY A 52 -10.45 -7.43 -6.56
CA GLY A 52 -10.53 -8.89 -6.68
C GLY A 52 -11.87 -9.32 -7.25
N LEU A 53 -11.84 -10.25 -8.21
CA LEU A 53 -13.06 -10.73 -8.87
C LEU A 53 -13.94 -11.55 -7.92
N ASN A 54 -13.35 -12.10 -6.85
CA ASN A 54 -14.12 -12.84 -5.86
C ASN A 54 -14.93 -11.94 -4.90
N GLY A 55 -14.78 -10.61 -5.01
CA GLY A 55 -15.50 -9.65 -4.18
C GLY A 55 -14.94 -9.49 -2.77
N ARG A 56 -13.88 -10.19 -2.41
CA ARG A 56 -13.37 -10.26 -1.02
C ARG A 56 -11.95 -9.77 -0.85
N VAL A 57 -11.28 -9.39 -1.93
CA VAL A 57 -9.90 -8.91 -1.88
C VAL A 57 -9.73 -7.67 -2.72
N VAL A 58 -8.77 -6.82 -2.32
CA VAL A 58 -8.28 -5.71 -3.12
C VAL A 58 -6.76 -5.76 -3.03
N ALA A 59 -6.09 -5.74 -4.17
CA ALA A 59 -4.64 -5.78 -4.20
C ALA A 59 -4.09 -4.38 -4.51
N ASN A 60 -3.08 -3.99 -3.76
CA ASN A 60 -2.31 -2.79 -4.06
C ASN A 60 -0.95 -3.20 -4.59
N HIS A 61 -0.64 -2.75 -5.80
CA HIS A 61 0.67 -2.92 -6.41
C HIS A 61 1.28 -1.54 -6.58
N ALA A 62 2.40 -1.29 -5.91
CA ALA A 62 3.03 0.02 -5.92
C ALA A 62 4.54 -0.11 -6.05
N VAL A 63 5.16 0.95 -6.55
CA VAL A 63 6.62 1.04 -6.63
C VAL A 63 7.05 2.24 -5.80
N TRP A 64 8.03 2.03 -4.94
CA TRP A 64 8.67 3.07 -4.13
C TRP A 64 10.15 3.14 -4.48
N ALA A 65 10.72 4.34 -4.40
CA ALA A 65 12.12 4.58 -4.77
C ALA A 65 13.09 3.76 -3.92
N SER A 66 12.70 3.45 -2.68
CA SER A 66 13.53 2.62 -1.80
C SER A 66 12.67 2.03 -0.66
N ALA A 67 13.18 0.98 -0.03
CA ALA A 67 12.55 0.41 1.15
C ALA A 67 12.47 1.43 2.28
N THR A 68 13.48 2.28 2.41
CA THR A 68 13.50 3.32 3.44
C THR A 68 12.36 4.31 3.23
N ASP A 69 12.15 4.77 1.99
CA ASP A 69 11.06 5.69 1.69
C ASP A 69 9.70 5.07 2.02
N TRP A 70 9.52 3.80 1.70
CA TRP A 70 8.28 3.10 2.04
C TRP A 70 8.08 3.04 3.56
N LYS A 71 9.13 2.73 4.32
CA LYS A 71 9.03 2.66 5.78
C LYS A 71 8.69 4.03 6.39
N VAL A 72 9.33 5.08 5.91
CA VAL A 72 9.05 6.45 6.38
C VAL A 72 7.60 6.82 6.09
N MET A 73 7.11 6.49 4.90
CA MET A 73 5.72 6.74 4.52
C MET A 73 4.74 6.07 5.48
N THR A 74 5.00 4.84 5.89
CA THR A 74 4.08 4.11 6.78
C THR A 74 3.91 4.76 8.14
N ARG A 75 4.84 5.65 8.52
CA ARG A 75 4.81 6.36 9.80
C ARG A 75 4.31 7.79 9.67
N HIS A 76 4.04 8.25 8.45
CA HIS A 76 3.58 9.61 8.22
C HIS A 76 2.21 9.80 8.86
N PRO A 77 1.98 10.90 9.63
CA PRO A 77 0.71 11.09 10.33
C PRO A 77 -0.52 11.03 9.44
N SER A 78 -0.44 11.57 8.23
CA SER A 78 -1.56 11.53 7.29
C SER A 78 -1.87 10.11 6.82
N VAL A 79 -0.85 9.26 6.67
CA VAL A 79 -1.02 7.85 6.30
C VAL A 79 -1.63 7.08 7.47
N VAL A 80 -1.11 7.29 8.67
CA VAL A 80 -1.64 6.63 9.87
C VAL A 80 -3.12 6.97 10.05
N ALA A 81 -3.49 8.24 9.86
CA ALA A 81 -4.89 8.66 9.94
C ALA A 81 -5.76 7.98 8.89
N ALA A 82 -5.29 7.93 7.64
CA ALA A 82 -6.04 7.31 6.54
C ALA A 82 -6.18 5.80 6.70
N MET A 83 -5.26 5.16 7.43
CA MET A 83 -5.33 3.72 7.67
C MET A 83 -6.42 3.31 8.67
N GLY A 84 -6.88 4.24 9.53
CA GLY A 84 -7.87 3.91 10.54
C GLY A 84 -9.09 3.18 10.00
N PRO A 85 -9.83 3.75 9.03
CA PRO A 85 -10.99 3.07 8.46
C PRO A 85 -10.65 1.74 7.78
N ILE A 86 -9.46 1.64 7.18
CA ILE A 86 -9.02 0.43 6.50
C ILE A 86 -8.81 -0.70 7.51
N LEU A 87 -8.20 -0.39 8.66
CA LEU A 87 -7.98 -1.37 9.72
C LEU A 87 -9.30 -1.94 10.26
N ALA A 88 -10.37 -1.14 10.21
CA ALA A 88 -11.68 -1.59 10.65
C ALA A 88 -12.38 -2.51 9.64
N LEU A 89 -11.95 -2.49 8.37
CA LEU A 89 -12.62 -3.19 7.27
C LEU A 89 -11.89 -4.43 6.79
N ALA A 90 -10.57 -4.48 6.95
CA ALA A 90 -9.77 -5.47 6.25
C ALA A 90 -8.58 -5.95 7.07
N THR A 91 -8.14 -7.16 6.74
CA THR A 91 -6.84 -7.67 7.16
C THR A 91 -5.90 -7.61 5.97
N PHE A 92 -4.59 -7.42 6.23
CA PHE A 92 -3.62 -7.32 5.16
C PHE A 92 -2.23 -7.60 5.68
N GLU A 93 -1.34 -7.91 4.75
CA GLU A 93 0.06 -8.19 5.08
C GLU A 93 0.92 -7.67 3.94
N PRO A 94 1.56 -6.51 4.11
CA PRO A 94 2.38 -5.94 3.03
C PRO A 94 3.73 -6.63 2.94
N HIS A 95 4.17 -6.85 1.71
CA HIS A 95 5.50 -7.37 1.44
C HIS A 95 6.19 -6.54 0.37
N LEU A 96 7.49 -6.34 0.53
CA LEU A 96 8.33 -5.67 -0.45
C LEU A 96 9.07 -6.71 -1.27
N TYR A 97 9.17 -6.44 -2.57
CA TYR A 97 9.80 -7.34 -3.53
C TYR A 97 10.82 -6.60 -4.37
N GLU A 98 11.78 -7.32 -4.92
CA GLU A 98 12.64 -6.79 -5.94
C GLU A 98 11.82 -6.57 -7.22
N PRO A 99 12.13 -5.48 -7.95
CA PRO A 99 11.44 -5.21 -9.22
C PRO A 99 11.67 -6.29 -10.27
#